data_d2751951ad6570ec05f59b5abb9e06c6
#
_entry.id   d2751951ad6570ec05f59b5abb9e06c6
#
_cell.length_a   1.000
_cell.length_b   1.000
_cell.length_c   1.000
_cell.angle_alpha   90.00
_cell.angle_beta   90.00
_cell.angle_gamma   90.00
#
_symmetry.space_group_name_H-M   'P 1'
#
loop_
_entity.id
_entity.type
_entity.pdbx_description
1 polymer ?
#
loop_
_entity_poly.entity_id
_entity_poly.type
_entity_poly.pdbx_seq_one_letter_code
_entity_poly.pdbx_strand_id
1 'polypeptide(L)'
;MNKFFKNILFLSLSLILLVGILIFGVLWTYSNNIPDYKFLKNYKPPVSSKVYSGDGELVADFSKEKRIFVPYNSIPKNVINSFLSAEDKNFYSHPGVDAKGVLRAVVNNISNVILSKRLEGASTITQQVAKNFLLSNEISLKRKLKEAILAFRIERSLSK
;
A
#
# COMPACT_ATOMS: atom_id res chain seq x y z
N MET A 1 -36.78 -24.60 -17.52
CA MET A 1 -35.35 -24.25 -17.69
C MET A 1 -34.66 -25.43 -18.36
N ASN A 2 -34.18 -25.27 -19.60
CA ASN A 2 -33.60 -26.34 -20.40
C ASN A 2 -32.38 -26.95 -19.72
N LYS A 3 -32.19 -28.29 -19.86
CA LYS A 3 -31.01 -29.02 -19.32
C LYS A 3 -29.68 -28.35 -19.68
N PHE A 4 -29.59 -27.79 -20.87
CA PHE A 4 -28.45 -27.02 -21.36
C PHE A 4 -28.12 -25.82 -20.48
N PHE A 5 -29.11 -25.00 -20.12
CA PHE A 5 -28.91 -23.86 -19.21
C PHE A 5 -28.50 -24.25 -17.80
N LYS A 6 -29.07 -25.36 -17.28
CA LYS A 6 -28.65 -25.89 -15.96
C LYS A 6 -27.18 -26.32 -15.95
N ASN A 7 -26.73 -27.00 -17.02
CA ASN A 7 -25.34 -27.42 -17.13
C ASN A 7 -24.36 -26.27 -17.25
N ILE A 8 -24.70 -25.24 -18.04
CA ILE A 8 -23.86 -24.01 -18.14
C ILE A 8 -23.79 -23.30 -16.78
N LEU A 9 -24.93 -23.14 -16.11
CA LEU A 9 -24.96 -22.51 -14.78
C LEU A 9 -24.14 -23.31 -13.76
N PHE A 10 -24.25 -24.64 -13.77
CA PHE A 10 -23.46 -25.48 -12.87
C PHE A 10 -21.96 -25.39 -13.17
N LEU A 11 -21.56 -25.43 -14.45
CA LEU A 11 -20.17 -25.25 -14.87
C LEU A 11 -19.60 -23.89 -14.48
N SER A 12 -20.38 -22.81 -14.68
CA SER A 12 -19.94 -21.48 -14.29
C SER A 12 -19.77 -21.33 -12.77
N LEU A 13 -20.70 -21.90 -12.00
CA LEU A 13 -20.64 -21.88 -10.54
C LEU A 13 -19.46 -22.70 -10.01
N SER A 14 -19.21 -23.88 -10.59
CA SER A 14 -18.05 -24.71 -10.23
C SER A 14 -16.72 -24.04 -10.56
N LEU A 15 -16.64 -23.34 -11.70
CA LEU A 15 -15.47 -22.57 -12.08
C LEU A 15 -15.20 -21.40 -11.10
N ILE A 16 -16.25 -20.67 -10.74
CA ILE A 16 -16.15 -19.57 -9.75
C ILE A 16 -15.68 -20.11 -8.40
N LEU A 17 -16.23 -21.24 -7.95
CA LEU A 17 -15.83 -21.87 -6.70
C LEU A 17 -14.36 -22.31 -6.73
N LEU A 18 -13.92 -22.93 -7.82
CA LEU A 18 -12.54 -23.38 -7.99
C LEU A 18 -11.56 -22.20 -7.96
N VAL A 19 -11.88 -21.13 -8.69
CA VAL A 19 -11.10 -19.87 -8.68
C VAL A 19 -11.07 -19.26 -7.27
N GLY A 20 -12.20 -19.27 -6.56
CA GLY A 20 -12.29 -18.78 -5.18
C GLY A 20 -11.39 -19.58 -4.22
N ILE A 21 -11.39 -20.90 -4.31
CA ILE A 21 -10.51 -21.80 -3.51
C ILE A 21 -9.03 -21.50 -3.83
N LEU A 22 -8.69 -21.34 -5.09
CA LEU A 22 -7.33 -21.05 -5.52
C LEU A 22 -6.84 -19.70 -4.99
N ILE A 23 -7.65 -18.65 -5.10
CA ILE A 23 -7.36 -17.34 -4.54
C ILE A 23 -7.21 -17.43 -3.02
N PHE A 24 -8.11 -18.11 -2.34
CA PHE A 24 -8.05 -18.30 -0.89
C PHE A 24 -6.77 -19.03 -0.48
N GLY A 25 -6.37 -20.11 -1.17
CA GLY A 25 -5.13 -20.84 -0.91
C GLY A 25 -3.88 -19.96 -1.08
N VAL A 26 -3.85 -19.13 -2.13
CA VAL A 26 -2.77 -18.17 -2.35
C VAL A 26 -2.74 -17.16 -1.22
N LEU A 27 -3.85 -16.53 -0.88
CA LEU A 27 -3.92 -15.54 0.21
C LEU A 27 -3.55 -16.16 1.56
N TRP A 28 -3.95 -17.39 1.83
CA TRP A 28 -3.61 -18.11 3.04
C TRP A 28 -2.11 -18.35 3.18
N THR A 29 -1.45 -18.85 2.15
CA THR A 29 0.00 -19.11 2.16
C THR A 29 0.82 -17.83 2.36
N TYR A 30 0.42 -16.72 1.73
CA TYR A 30 1.13 -15.45 1.88
C TYR A 30 0.77 -14.72 3.18
N SER A 31 -0.39 -14.99 3.77
CA SER A 31 -0.85 -14.39 5.03
C SER A 31 -0.06 -14.86 6.26
N ASN A 32 0.47 -16.09 6.23
CA ASN A 32 1.19 -16.66 7.37
C ASN A 32 2.62 -16.13 7.55
N ASN A 33 3.23 -15.61 6.47
CA ASN A 33 4.60 -15.10 6.47
C ASN A 33 4.65 -13.58 6.31
N ILE A 34 3.78 -12.87 7.04
CA ILE A 34 3.70 -11.41 7.00
C ILE A 34 4.35 -10.82 8.27
N PRO A 35 5.21 -9.80 8.15
CA PRO A 35 5.76 -9.08 9.30
C PRO A 35 4.68 -8.49 10.21
N ASP A 36 4.99 -8.35 11.49
CA ASP A 36 4.08 -7.69 12.42
C ASP A 36 4.04 -6.18 12.13
N TYR A 37 2.84 -5.68 11.85
CA TYR A 37 2.58 -4.27 11.56
C TYR A 37 2.29 -3.44 12.82
N LYS A 38 2.13 -4.09 13.99
CA LYS A 38 1.75 -3.41 15.26
C LYS A 38 2.81 -2.39 15.69
N PHE A 39 4.07 -2.60 15.32
CA PHE A 39 5.12 -1.65 15.65
C PHE A 39 4.90 -0.26 15.01
N LEU A 40 4.16 -0.16 13.90
CA LEU A 40 3.84 1.12 13.26
C LEU A 40 3.10 2.08 14.20
N LYS A 41 2.32 1.54 15.14
CA LYS A 41 1.60 2.35 16.14
C LYS A 41 2.55 3.16 17.04
N ASN A 42 3.73 2.59 17.33
CA ASN A 42 4.72 3.19 18.22
C ASN A 42 6.01 3.59 17.46
N TYR A 43 5.92 3.68 16.13
CA TYR A 43 7.07 4.02 15.31
C TYR A 43 7.55 5.43 15.63
N LYS A 44 8.83 5.51 15.99
CA LYS A 44 9.53 6.78 16.18
C LYS A 44 10.50 6.95 15.01
N PRO A 45 10.32 8.00 14.18
CA PRO A 45 11.25 8.24 13.09
C PRO A 45 12.65 8.53 13.63
N PRO A 46 13.71 8.10 12.93
CA PRO A 46 15.07 8.45 13.30
C PRO A 46 15.25 9.97 13.23
N VAL A 47 15.70 10.55 14.31
CA VAL A 47 16.03 11.96 14.43
C VAL A 47 17.52 12.18 14.36
N SER A 48 17.95 13.37 13.92
CA SER A 48 19.36 13.74 13.92
C SER A 48 19.86 14.00 15.34
N SER A 49 21.04 13.47 15.67
CA SER A 49 21.74 13.81 16.91
C SER A 49 22.58 15.05 16.68
N LYS A 50 22.27 16.13 17.40
CA LYS A 50 23.00 17.39 17.32
C LYS A 50 23.66 17.69 18.65
N VAL A 51 24.90 18.17 18.62
CA VAL A 51 25.65 18.61 19.78
C VAL A 51 25.80 20.10 19.74
N TYR A 52 25.48 20.74 20.84
CA TYR A 52 25.57 22.19 20.99
C TYR A 52 26.63 22.53 22.06
N SER A 53 27.30 23.66 21.90
CA SER A 53 28.18 24.26 22.91
C SER A 53 27.37 24.83 24.09
N GLY A 54 28.06 25.22 25.17
CA GLY A 54 27.39 25.77 26.36
C GLY A 54 26.69 27.11 26.13
N ASP A 55 27.03 27.82 25.06
CA ASP A 55 26.42 29.05 24.58
C ASP A 55 25.32 28.83 23.52
N GLY A 56 25.03 27.57 23.21
CA GLY A 56 23.93 27.19 22.31
C GLY A 56 24.29 27.15 20.83
N GLU A 57 25.55 27.27 20.46
CA GLU A 57 25.99 27.14 19.07
C GLU A 57 26.08 25.66 18.66
N LEU A 58 25.67 25.34 17.42
CA LEU A 58 25.74 23.98 16.86
C LEU A 58 27.19 23.59 16.60
N VAL A 59 27.75 22.68 17.39
CA VAL A 59 29.13 22.18 17.28
C VAL A 59 29.23 21.03 16.29
N ALA A 60 28.27 20.09 16.31
CA ALA A 60 28.29 18.92 15.43
C ALA A 60 26.89 18.40 15.15
N ASP A 61 26.69 17.88 13.92
CA ASP A 61 25.49 17.19 13.48
C ASP A 61 25.86 15.79 12.98
N PHE A 62 25.46 14.76 13.75
CA PHE A 62 25.75 13.33 13.46
C PHE A 62 24.62 12.66 12.67
N SER A 63 23.80 13.42 11.98
CA SER A 63 22.73 12.86 11.17
C SER A 63 23.24 12.32 9.83
N LYS A 64 22.85 11.08 9.48
CA LYS A 64 23.04 10.56 8.12
C LYS A 64 22.20 11.33 7.10
N GLU A 65 21.02 11.79 7.51
CA GLU A 65 20.10 12.59 6.72
C GLU A 65 19.55 13.70 7.61
N LYS A 66 19.54 14.92 7.09
CA LYS A 66 18.99 16.09 7.80
C LYS A 66 17.47 16.00 7.78
N ARG A 67 16.89 15.36 8.80
CA ARG A 67 15.44 15.19 8.95
C ARG A 67 14.93 16.06 10.10
N ILE A 68 13.87 16.80 9.82
CA ILE A 68 13.12 17.55 10.83
C ILE A 68 11.76 16.85 10.94
N PHE A 69 11.43 16.37 12.15
CA PHE A 69 10.11 15.80 12.40
C PHE A 69 9.08 16.92 12.48
N VAL A 70 8.06 16.85 11.62
CA VAL A 70 6.91 17.75 11.63
C VAL A 70 5.69 16.93 12.08
N PRO A 71 5.07 17.26 13.24
CA PRO A 71 3.85 16.59 13.68
C PRO A 71 2.72 16.76 12.66
N TYR A 72 1.90 15.73 12.48
CA TYR A 72 0.80 15.75 11.51
C TYR A 72 -0.11 16.98 11.66
N ASN A 73 -0.44 17.36 12.89
CA ASN A 73 -1.29 18.53 13.19
C ASN A 73 -0.67 19.88 12.77
N SER A 74 0.63 19.91 12.54
CA SER A 74 1.35 21.10 12.08
C SER A 74 1.46 21.19 10.56
N ILE A 75 1.01 20.14 9.84
CA ILE A 75 1.04 20.12 8.37
C ILE A 75 -0.21 20.83 7.83
N PRO A 76 -0.07 21.86 6.99
CA PRO A 76 -1.22 22.53 6.37
C PRO A 76 -2.08 21.56 5.56
N LYS A 77 -3.41 21.68 5.67
CA LYS A 77 -4.35 20.83 4.93
C LYS A 77 -4.11 20.80 3.42
N ASN A 78 -3.69 21.93 2.84
CA ASN A 78 -3.39 22.01 1.41
C ASN A 78 -2.24 21.06 1.02
N VAL A 79 -1.21 20.94 1.87
CA VAL A 79 -0.08 20.03 1.64
C VAL A 79 -0.56 18.59 1.71
N ILE A 80 -1.33 18.24 2.75
CA ILE A 80 -1.91 16.90 2.90
C ILE A 80 -2.75 16.56 1.66
N ASN A 81 -3.66 17.45 1.26
CA ASN A 81 -4.55 17.23 0.12
C ASN A 81 -3.77 17.10 -1.20
N SER A 82 -2.67 17.84 -1.36
CA SER A 82 -1.81 17.73 -2.54
C SER A 82 -1.17 16.34 -2.65
N PHE A 83 -0.62 15.82 -1.54
CA PHE A 83 -0.08 14.46 -1.50
C PHE A 83 -1.15 13.40 -1.77
N LEU A 84 -2.32 13.51 -1.11
CA LEU A 84 -3.42 12.58 -1.32
C LEU A 84 -3.90 12.60 -2.77
N SER A 85 -4.02 13.77 -3.38
CA SER A 85 -4.47 13.91 -4.77
C SER A 85 -3.49 13.31 -5.77
N ALA A 86 -2.19 13.39 -5.48
CA ALA A 86 -1.14 12.87 -6.35
C ALA A 86 -0.95 11.36 -6.22
N GLU A 87 -0.98 10.84 -4.99
CA GLU A 87 -0.59 9.46 -4.70
C GLU A 87 -1.80 8.53 -4.51
N ASP A 88 -2.87 9.02 -3.88
CA ASP A 88 -4.01 8.20 -3.49
C ASP A 88 -5.30 9.01 -3.35
N LYS A 89 -5.85 9.41 -4.47
CA LYS A 89 -7.04 10.27 -4.55
C LYS A 89 -8.22 9.77 -3.71
N ASN A 90 -8.36 8.46 -3.58
CA ASN A 90 -9.46 7.81 -2.88
C ASN A 90 -9.06 7.34 -1.47
N PHE A 91 -7.99 7.87 -0.88
CA PHE A 91 -7.41 7.41 0.38
C PHE A 91 -8.44 7.14 1.46
N TYR A 92 -9.38 8.04 1.70
CA TYR A 92 -10.39 7.91 2.76
C TYR A 92 -11.55 6.96 2.42
N SER A 93 -11.64 6.43 1.18
CA SER A 93 -12.80 5.66 0.74
C SER A 93 -12.55 4.17 0.53
N HIS A 94 -11.28 3.73 0.51
CA HIS A 94 -10.92 2.32 0.33
C HIS A 94 -10.31 1.70 1.59
N PRO A 95 -10.39 0.38 1.77
CA PRO A 95 -9.86 -0.33 2.95
C PRO A 95 -8.39 -0.77 2.79
N GLY A 96 -7.51 0.13 2.34
CA GLY A 96 -6.07 -0.13 2.14
C GLY A 96 -5.65 -0.44 0.72
N VAL A 97 -6.55 -0.94 -0.12
CA VAL A 97 -6.35 -1.18 -1.56
C VAL A 97 -7.47 -0.52 -2.33
N ASP A 98 -7.14 0.32 -3.29
CA ASP A 98 -8.14 0.94 -4.20
C ASP A 98 -8.41 0.02 -5.40
N ALA A 99 -9.42 -0.85 -5.27
CA ALA A 99 -9.80 -1.77 -6.35
C ALA A 99 -10.23 -1.04 -7.64
N LYS A 100 -10.89 0.13 -7.51
CA LYS A 100 -11.29 0.95 -8.66
C LYS A 100 -10.06 1.54 -9.35
N GLY A 101 -9.10 2.05 -8.57
CA GLY A 101 -7.83 2.55 -9.08
C GLY A 101 -7.01 1.46 -9.77
N VAL A 102 -6.97 0.25 -9.21
CA VAL A 102 -6.32 -0.91 -9.86
C VAL A 102 -6.97 -1.24 -11.19
N LEU A 103 -8.30 -1.34 -11.25
CA LEU A 103 -9.01 -1.63 -12.49
C LEU A 103 -8.78 -0.55 -13.57
N ARG A 104 -8.86 0.73 -13.18
CA ARG A 104 -8.54 1.85 -14.06
C ARG A 104 -7.12 1.75 -14.61
N ALA A 105 -6.12 1.52 -13.74
CA ALA A 105 -4.73 1.39 -14.15
C ALA A 105 -4.51 0.21 -15.10
N VAL A 106 -5.16 -0.94 -14.86
CA VAL A 106 -5.08 -2.08 -15.78
C VAL A 106 -5.60 -1.71 -17.17
N VAL A 107 -6.79 -1.09 -17.26
CA VAL A 107 -7.38 -0.68 -18.54
C VAL A 107 -6.49 0.36 -19.25
N ASN A 108 -6.04 1.38 -18.54
CA ASN A 108 -5.18 2.43 -19.10
C ASN A 108 -3.81 1.88 -19.54
N ASN A 109 -3.25 0.95 -18.79
CA ASN A 109 -1.95 0.36 -19.09
C ASN A 109 -1.97 -0.52 -20.35
N ILE A 110 -3.08 -1.14 -20.69
CA ILE A 110 -3.23 -1.83 -21.99
C ILE A 110 -2.99 -0.83 -23.13
N SER A 111 -3.64 0.33 -23.07
CA SER A 111 -3.46 1.39 -24.06
C SER A 111 -2.06 2.02 -23.98
N ASN A 112 -1.53 2.23 -22.77
CA ASN A 112 -0.22 2.83 -22.57
C ASN A 112 0.92 1.96 -23.11
N VAL A 113 0.82 0.63 -22.97
CA VAL A 113 1.78 -0.30 -23.57
C VAL A 113 1.79 -0.20 -25.10
N ILE A 114 0.60 -0.18 -25.72
CA ILE A 114 0.48 -0.06 -27.18
C ILE A 114 1.07 1.27 -27.68
N LEU A 115 0.86 2.35 -26.91
CA LEU A 115 1.28 3.71 -27.27
C LEU A 115 2.69 4.06 -26.74
N SER A 116 3.44 3.10 -26.19
CA SER A 116 4.77 3.29 -25.57
C SER A 116 4.79 4.42 -24.52
N LYS A 117 3.68 4.62 -23.80
CA LYS A 117 3.56 5.60 -22.73
C LYS A 117 3.97 5.02 -21.39
N ARG A 118 4.24 5.90 -20.41
CA ARG A 118 4.53 5.49 -19.03
C ARG A 118 3.33 4.77 -18.42
N LEU A 119 3.60 3.66 -17.74
CA LEU A 119 2.57 2.91 -17.03
C LEU A 119 2.03 3.69 -15.83
N GLU A 120 0.72 3.63 -15.64
CA GLU A 120 0.01 4.20 -14.49
C GLU A 120 0.14 3.28 -13.28
N GLY A 121 0.54 3.82 -12.13
CA GLY A 121 0.55 3.12 -10.85
C GLY A 121 -0.83 3.14 -10.18
N ALA A 122 -1.12 2.11 -9.39
CA ALA A 122 -2.35 2.02 -8.59
C ALA A 122 -2.06 1.61 -7.14
N SER A 123 -0.86 1.89 -6.63
CA SER A 123 -0.50 1.60 -5.25
C SER A 123 -1.02 2.70 -4.34
N THR A 124 -1.72 2.33 -3.27
CA THR A 124 -2.22 3.26 -2.25
C THR A 124 -1.10 3.71 -1.32
N ILE A 125 -1.31 4.80 -0.59
CA ILE A 125 -0.38 5.28 0.46
C ILE A 125 -0.15 4.17 1.50
N THR A 126 -1.18 3.46 1.92
CA THR A 126 -1.06 2.37 2.90
C THR A 126 -0.22 1.21 2.37
N GLN A 127 -0.32 0.88 1.08
CA GLN A 127 0.57 -0.08 0.44
C GLN A 127 2.02 0.41 0.40
N GLN A 128 2.25 1.71 0.17
CA GLN A 128 3.59 2.30 0.22
C GLN A 128 4.18 2.25 1.63
N VAL A 129 3.37 2.50 2.67
CA VAL A 129 3.77 2.33 4.08
C VAL A 129 4.16 0.87 4.33
N ALA A 130 3.31 -0.10 3.95
CA ALA A 130 3.61 -1.52 4.10
C ALA A 130 4.92 -1.91 3.40
N LYS A 131 5.15 -1.42 2.18
CA LYS A 131 6.39 -1.65 1.42
C LYS A 131 7.61 -1.10 2.15
N ASN A 132 7.58 0.18 2.53
CA ASN A 132 8.76 0.90 2.98
C ASN A 132 9.18 0.54 4.42
N PHE A 133 8.23 0.15 5.27
CA PHE A 133 8.48 -0.12 6.68
C PHE A 133 8.51 -1.60 7.04
N LEU A 134 7.85 -2.46 6.26
CA LEU A 134 7.62 -3.85 6.63
C LEU A 134 8.22 -4.86 5.65
N LEU A 135 8.50 -4.45 4.41
CA LEU A 135 8.94 -5.36 3.36
C LEU A 135 10.28 -4.94 2.76
N SER A 136 10.88 -5.83 1.98
CA SER A 136 12.10 -5.54 1.23
C SER A 136 11.80 -4.78 -0.07
N ASN A 137 12.84 -4.15 -0.65
CA ASN A 137 12.73 -3.44 -1.93
C ASN A 137 12.72 -4.37 -3.17
N GLU A 138 12.59 -5.69 -2.97
CA GLU A 138 12.51 -6.66 -4.05
C GLU A 138 11.30 -6.39 -4.96
N ILE A 139 11.51 -6.42 -6.27
CA ILE A 139 10.43 -6.27 -7.25
C ILE A 139 9.87 -7.65 -7.57
N SER A 140 8.80 -8.05 -6.88
CA SER A 140 8.16 -9.36 -7.09
C SER A 140 6.64 -9.28 -6.88
N LEU A 141 5.92 -10.14 -7.59
CA LEU A 141 4.47 -10.30 -7.38
C LEU A 141 4.16 -10.77 -5.96
N LYS A 142 5.04 -11.62 -5.40
CA LYS A 142 4.95 -12.08 -4.01
C LYS A 142 4.95 -10.92 -3.02
N ARG A 143 5.87 -9.96 -3.19
CA ARG A 143 5.91 -8.74 -2.38
C ARG A 143 4.64 -7.92 -2.57
N LYS A 144 4.15 -7.78 -3.81
CA LYS A 144 2.94 -7.00 -4.09
C LYS A 144 1.68 -7.56 -3.43
N LEU A 145 1.55 -8.89 -3.38
CA LEU A 145 0.48 -9.55 -2.63
C LEU A 145 0.60 -9.28 -1.13
N LYS A 146 1.81 -9.38 -0.56
CA LYS A 146 2.05 -9.05 0.86
C LYS A 146 1.72 -7.60 1.18
N GLU A 147 2.06 -6.65 0.30
CA GLU A 147 1.68 -5.24 0.45
C GLU A 147 0.16 -5.08 0.55
N ALA A 148 -0.59 -5.72 -0.34
CA ALA A 148 -2.04 -5.63 -0.36
C ALA A 148 -2.67 -6.20 0.93
N ILE A 149 -2.20 -7.36 1.40
CA ILE A 149 -2.69 -7.98 2.63
C ILE A 149 -2.33 -7.12 3.85
N LEU A 150 -1.09 -6.61 3.91
CA LEU A 150 -0.64 -5.71 4.98
C LEU A 150 -1.44 -4.41 4.99
N ALA A 151 -1.65 -3.79 3.84
CA ALA A 151 -2.43 -2.57 3.73
C ALA A 151 -3.85 -2.75 4.28
N PHE A 152 -4.50 -3.85 3.95
CA PHE A 152 -5.81 -4.18 4.48
C PHE A 152 -5.80 -4.39 6.02
N ARG A 153 -4.77 -5.07 6.56
CA ARG A 153 -4.63 -5.28 8.01
C ARG A 153 -4.34 -3.98 8.76
N ILE A 154 -3.48 -3.12 8.21
CA ILE A 154 -3.13 -1.81 8.78
C ILE A 154 -4.40 -0.96 8.90
N GLU A 155 -5.17 -0.83 7.83
CA GLU A 155 -6.39 -0.03 7.80
C GLU A 155 -7.51 -0.54 8.74
N ARG A 156 -7.51 -1.83 9.06
CA ARG A 156 -8.43 -2.39 10.06
C ARG A 156 -8.00 -2.14 11.50
N SER A 157 -6.74 -1.83 11.72
CA SER A 157 -6.13 -1.74 13.06
C SER A 157 -5.76 -0.32 13.46
N LEU A 158 -5.52 0.54 12.47
CA LEU A 158 -5.15 1.94 12.66
C LEU A 158 -6.16 2.82 11.92
N SER A 159 -6.46 3.99 12.49
CA SER A 159 -7.25 5.03 11.82
C SER A 159 -6.42 5.68 10.70
N LYS A 160 -7.11 6.25 9.73
CA LYS A 160 -6.50 7.07 8.68
C LYS A 160 -6.13 8.45 9.19
#